data_961ddf919c1af451ad73856c6230d3b0
#
_entry.id   961ddf919c1af451ad73856c6230d3b0
#
_cell.length_a   1.000
_cell.length_b   1.000
_cell.length_c   1.000
_cell.angle_alpha   90.00
_cell.angle_beta   90.00
_cell.angle_gamma   90.00
#
_symmetry.space_group_name_H-M   'P 1'
#
loop_
_entity.id
_entity.type
_entity.pdbx_description
1 polymer ?
#
loop_
_entity_poly.entity_id
_entity_poly.type
_entity_poly.pdbx_seq_one_letter_code
_entity_poly.pdbx_strand_id
1 'polypeptide(L)'
;MNKVFKIGLIGCGHIAETYFRAEKYFNNIKIIKCADINEKASKRCALNYGIKSTTVNEILKDKQIEIILNLTIPKAHYQISKKALINGKHVYSEKPLAINLNDGKKLLKISKKKKLYLGNAPDTFLGGGIQKSKELVEKNIIGNVKLGNAVFAFPGIQSYHPNPEPWFTKKEGGPVIDMGPYYITALVNLLGPAKKVTGTIIQGQKYRTIGIGPKKGKKFKVECPTTYLSTITFKNNSVIRLTLSFDVIAHQRNHIELYGEKGSMIVPDPNMFGGSVLTCNKLGDNWKEFKTTKMPLGRINIRTQSSRANETPTNANYRGVGLSEMAYSIENKRKHLCSGEISLHVLDIITSIMKAASSGKIQYINTLCVKPKKFSKLDIKKLLK
;
A
#
# COMPACT_ATOMS: atom_id res chain seq x y z
N MET A 1 -25.98 11.90 9.14
CA MET A 1 -25.06 11.85 7.99
C MET A 1 -23.64 11.99 8.50
N ASN A 2 -22.65 11.30 7.92
CA ASN A 2 -21.24 11.50 8.29
C ASN A 2 -20.78 12.89 7.88
N LYS A 3 -19.86 13.48 8.64
CA LYS A 3 -19.17 14.71 8.24
C LYS A 3 -18.38 14.48 6.95
N VAL A 4 -18.47 15.40 5.99
CA VAL A 4 -17.67 15.37 4.76
C VAL A 4 -16.41 16.19 4.98
N PHE A 5 -15.26 15.52 4.99
CA PHE A 5 -13.95 16.17 5.12
C PHE A 5 -13.48 16.78 3.81
N LYS A 6 -13.07 18.04 3.86
CA LYS A 6 -12.50 18.76 2.71
C LYS A 6 -11.00 18.47 2.60
N ILE A 7 -10.59 18.05 1.42
CA ILE A 7 -9.25 17.52 1.15
C ILE A 7 -8.52 18.43 0.17
N GLY A 8 -7.25 18.72 0.48
CA GLY A 8 -6.29 19.31 -0.45
C GLY A 8 -5.37 18.21 -1.01
N LEU A 9 -5.38 18.04 -2.32
CA LEU A 9 -4.55 17.07 -3.02
C LEU A 9 -3.24 17.72 -3.47
N ILE A 10 -2.09 17.11 -3.15
CA ILE A 10 -0.77 17.55 -3.58
C ILE A 10 -0.11 16.42 -4.36
N GLY A 11 0.18 16.67 -5.65
CA GLY A 11 0.68 15.67 -6.60
C GLY A 11 -0.42 15.18 -7.55
N CYS A 12 -0.50 15.79 -8.74
CA CYS A 12 -1.51 15.51 -9.77
C CYS A 12 -1.00 14.50 -10.81
N GLY A 13 -0.23 13.50 -10.34
CA GLY A 13 0.28 12.40 -11.16
C GLY A 13 -0.79 11.36 -11.45
N HIS A 14 -0.35 10.24 -12.02
CA HIS A 14 -1.21 9.15 -12.48
C HIS A 14 -2.16 8.61 -11.41
N ILE A 15 -1.70 8.44 -10.16
CA ILE A 15 -2.51 7.88 -9.07
C ILE A 15 -3.64 8.81 -8.61
N ALA A 16 -3.56 10.12 -8.88
CA ALA A 16 -4.57 11.09 -8.45
C ALA A 16 -5.97 10.73 -8.96
N GLU A 17 -6.10 10.26 -10.20
CA GLU A 17 -7.36 9.83 -10.77
C GLU A 17 -8.07 8.76 -9.91
N THR A 18 -7.30 7.83 -9.35
CA THR A 18 -7.83 6.78 -8.48
C THR A 18 -8.47 7.34 -7.22
N TYR A 19 -7.89 8.39 -6.62
CA TYR A 19 -8.44 9.04 -5.43
C TYR A 19 -9.67 9.92 -5.75
N PHE A 20 -9.72 10.54 -6.92
CA PHE A 20 -10.95 11.22 -7.36
C PHE A 20 -12.11 10.23 -7.56
N ARG A 21 -11.83 9.02 -8.02
CA ARG A 21 -12.85 7.97 -8.10
C ARG A 21 -13.34 7.51 -6.75
N ALA A 22 -12.49 7.57 -5.70
CA ALA A 22 -12.89 7.23 -4.34
C ALA A 22 -14.10 8.04 -3.88
N GLU A 23 -14.24 9.30 -4.30
CA GLU A 23 -15.40 10.12 -4.00
C GLU A 23 -16.73 9.55 -4.55
N LYS A 24 -16.68 8.65 -5.55
CA LYS A 24 -17.87 7.98 -6.08
C LYS A 24 -18.36 6.86 -5.15
N TYR A 25 -17.46 6.30 -4.35
CA TYR A 25 -17.74 5.18 -3.46
C TYR A 25 -17.93 5.60 -2.01
N PHE A 26 -17.25 6.66 -1.57
CA PHE A 26 -17.23 7.08 -0.17
C PHE A 26 -17.94 8.43 0.02
N ASN A 27 -18.75 8.50 1.08
CA ASN A 27 -19.66 9.62 1.34
C ASN A 27 -19.07 10.72 2.23
N ASN A 28 -17.90 10.50 2.82
CA ASN A 28 -17.32 11.36 3.86
C ASN A 28 -16.03 12.09 3.46
N ILE A 29 -15.66 12.07 2.17
CA ILE A 29 -14.47 12.74 1.63
C ILE A 29 -14.80 13.56 0.39
N LYS A 30 -14.18 14.75 0.26
CA LYS A 30 -14.32 15.63 -0.90
C LYS A 30 -13.02 16.35 -1.19
N ILE A 31 -12.42 16.10 -2.35
CA ILE A 31 -11.25 16.86 -2.83
C ILE A 31 -11.75 18.18 -3.39
N ILE A 32 -11.25 19.32 -2.87
CA ILE A 32 -11.72 20.65 -3.25
C ILE A 32 -10.65 21.49 -3.94
N LYS A 33 -9.38 21.18 -3.71
CA LYS A 33 -8.23 21.87 -4.35
C LYS A 33 -7.12 20.88 -4.65
N CYS A 34 -6.36 21.19 -5.71
CA CYS A 34 -5.14 20.45 -6.03
C CYS A 34 -3.95 21.37 -6.32
N ALA A 35 -2.75 20.83 -6.09
CA ALA A 35 -1.48 21.47 -6.44
C ALA A 35 -0.48 20.43 -6.98
N ASP A 36 0.38 20.87 -7.87
CA ASP A 36 1.52 20.11 -8.37
C ASP A 36 2.68 21.07 -8.66
N ILE A 37 3.92 20.59 -8.59
CA ILE A 37 5.10 21.36 -9.02
C ILE A 37 5.03 21.67 -10.53
N ASN A 38 4.41 20.76 -11.31
CA ASN A 38 4.04 20.98 -12.70
C ASN A 38 2.65 21.62 -12.77
N GLU A 39 2.61 22.93 -12.95
CA GLU A 39 1.38 23.71 -13.01
C GLU A 39 0.41 23.22 -14.11
N LYS A 40 0.94 22.76 -15.26
CA LYS A 40 0.11 22.18 -16.33
C LYS A 40 -0.63 20.91 -15.85
N ALA A 41 0.03 20.09 -15.01
CA ALA A 41 -0.60 18.90 -14.44
C ALA A 41 -1.71 19.26 -13.45
N SER A 42 -1.50 20.24 -12.58
CA SER A 42 -2.54 20.68 -11.62
C SER A 42 -3.72 21.37 -12.31
N LYS A 43 -3.49 22.21 -13.32
CA LYS A 43 -4.54 22.85 -14.11
C LYS A 43 -5.39 21.81 -14.87
N ARG A 44 -4.75 20.82 -15.52
CA ARG A 44 -5.46 19.71 -16.18
C ARG A 44 -6.29 18.90 -15.18
N CYS A 45 -5.72 18.59 -14.03
CA CYS A 45 -6.40 17.87 -12.97
C CYS A 45 -7.63 18.67 -12.49
N ALA A 46 -7.48 19.96 -12.22
CA ALA A 46 -8.56 20.84 -11.79
C ALA A 46 -9.71 20.91 -12.79
N LEU A 47 -9.38 21.04 -14.07
CA LEU A 47 -10.38 21.06 -15.16
C LEU A 47 -11.16 19.74 -15.23
N ASN A 48 -10.46 18.61 -15.17
CA ASN A 48 -11.07 17.26 -15.30
C ASN A 48 -12.05 16.92 -14.17
N TYR A 49 -11.83 17.48 -12.98
CA TYR A 49 -12.61 17.15 -11.77
C TYR A 49 -13.42 18.32 -11.20
N GLY A 50 -13.46 19.46 -11.87
CA GLY A 50 -14.25 20.63 -11.45
C GLY A 50 -13.80 21.20 -10.09
N ILE A 51 -12.49 21.22 -9.81
CA ILE A 51 -11.91 21.73 -8.57
C ILE A 51 -10.93 22.89 -8.86
N LYS A 52 -10.43 23.54 -7.80
CA LYS A 52 -9.47 24.65 -7.96
C LYS A 52 -8.02 24.15 -7.99
N SER A 53 -7.26 24.54 -9.03
CA SER A 53 -5.80 24.46 -9.03
C SER A 53 -5.22 25.64 -8.29
N THR A 54 -4.22 25.39 -7.43
CA THR A 54 -3.57 26.43 -6.62
C THR A 54 -2.16 26.01 -6.23
N THR A 55 -1.47 26.76 -5.38
CA THR A 55 -0.14 26.42 -4.88
C THR A 55 -0.20 25.52 -3.64
N VAL A 56 0.88 24.80 -3.38
CA VAL A 56 1.02 23.98 -2.15
C VAL A 56 0.86 24.86 -0.90
N ASN A 57 1.43 26.06 -0.90
CA ASN A 57 1.34 26.97 0.25
C ASN A 57 -0.10 27.44 0.52
N GLU A 58 -0.87 27.72 -0.51
CA GLU A 58 -2.28 28.11 -0.37
C GLU A 58 -3.12 26.94 0.14
N ILE A 59 -2.89 25.71 -0.35
CA ILE A 59 -3.55 24.50 0.19
C ILE A 59 -3.26 24.34 1.69
N LEU A 60 -2.00 24.49 2.09
CA LEU A 60 -1.58 24.31 3.48
C LEU A 60 -2.17 25.37 4.43
N LYS A 61 -2.35 26.62 3.96
CA LYS A 61 -2.90 27.73 4.73
C LYS A 61 -4.44 27.78 4.72
N ASP A 62 -5.08 27.07 3.80
CA ASP A 62 -6.55 27.10 3.67
C ASP A 62 -7.23 26.46 4.88
N LYS A 63 -7.99 27.28 5.63
CA LYS A 63 -8.74 26.85 6.82
C LYS A 63 -9.86 25.84 6.50
N GLN A 64 -10.35 25.80 5.28
CA GLN A 64 -11.38 24.83 4.88
C GLN A 64 -10.82 23.43 4.69
N ILE A 65 -9.54 23.29 4.37
CA ILE A 65 -8.90 22.00 4.15
C ILE A 65 -8.50 21.40 5.48
N GLU A 66 -8.98 20.19 5.74
CA GLU A 66 -8.74 19.45 7.00
C GLU A 66 -7.68 18.35 6.83
N ILE A 67 -7.66 17.71 5.65
CA ILE A 67 -6.75 16.60 5.33
C ILE A 67 -5.94 16.96 4.08
N ILE A 68 -4.65 16.71 4.14
CA ILE A 68 -3.77 16.74 2.97
C ILE A 68 -3.63 15.30 2.44
N LEU A 69 -4.00 15.13 1.18
CA LEU A 69 -3.75 13.92 0.41
C LEU A 69 -2.44 14.11 -0.37
N ASN A 70 -1.37 13.48 0.11
CA ASN A 70 -0.04 13.60 -0.47
C ASN A 70 0.23 12.47 -1.47
N LEU A 71 0.14 12.78 -2.76
CA LEU A 71 0.35 11.89 -3.90
C LEU A 71 1.61 12.24 -4.69
N THR A 72 2.56 12.90 -4.06
CA THR A 72 3.83 13.28 -4.68
C THR A 72 4.71 12.05 -4.91
N ILE A 73 5.90 12.24 -5.45
CA ILE A 73 6.90 11.16 -5.57
C ILE A 73 7.50 10.81 -4.20
N PRO A 74 8.02 9.58 -4.00
CA PRO A 74 8.50 9.09 -2.70
C PRO A 74 9.47 10.05 -1.98
N LYS A 75 10.42 10.67 -2.69
CA LYS A 75 11.37 11.62 -2.09
C LYS A 75 10.73 12.90 -1.53
N ALA A 76 9.55 13.26 -1.99
CA ALA A 76 8.83 14.45 -1.53
C ALA A 76 7.83 14.13 -0.40
N HIS A 77 7.50 12.85 -0.15
CA HIS A 77 6.51 12.45 0.85
C HIS A 77 6.80 13.07 2.22
N TYR A 78 8.03 12.92 2.70
CA TYR A 78 8.42 13.46 4.01
C TYR A 78 8.22 14.97 4.11
N GLN A 79 8.74 15.73 3.15
CA GLN A 79 8.73 17.20 3.23
C GLN A 79 7.31 17.75 3.14
N ILE A 80 6.48 17.22 2.25
CA ILE A 80 5.08 17.64 2.09
C ILE A 80 4.26 17.25 3.32
N SER A 81 4.37 16.01 3.78
CA SER A 81 3.65 15.54 4.98
C SER A 81 4.07 16.30 6.24
N LYS A 82 5.37 16.60 6.41
CA LYS A 82 5.89 17.43 7.50
C LYS A 82 5.29 18.84 7.47
N LYS A 83 5.32 19.51 6.31
CA LYS A 83 4.72 20.83 6.15
C LYS A 83 3.22 20.82 6.47
N ALA A 84 2.49 19.81 6.01
CA ALA A 84 1.06 19.67 6.29
C ALA A 84 0.79 19.52 7.80
N LEU A 85 1.50 18.62 8.48
CA LEU A 85 1.38 18.44 9.93
C LEU A 85 1.74 19.70 10.72
N ILE A 86 2.80 20.44 10.32
CA ILE A 86 3.17 21.71 10.97
C ILE A 86 2.05 22.74 10.83
N ASN A 87 1.37 22.79 9.68
CA ASN A 87 0.24 23.68 9.42
C ASN A 87 -1.10 23.17 10.01
N GLY A 88 -1.08 22.16 10.89
CA GLY A 88 -2.27 21.68 11.59
C GLY A 88 -3.20 20.81 10.74
N LYS A 89 -2.72 20.27 9.63
CA LYS A 89 -3.51 19.40 8.76
C LYS A 89 -3.27 17.92 9.10
N HIS A 90 -4.33 17.12 9.08
CA HIS A 90 -4.21 15.67 9.01
C HIS A 90 -3.57 15.29 7.67
N VAL A 91 -2.89 14.15 7.62
CA VAL A 91 -2.19 13.71 6.40
C VAL A 91 -2.56 12.28 6.06
N TYR A 92 -2.91 12.05 4.80
CA TYR A 92 -2.90 10.73 4.18
C TYR A 92 -1.93 10.76 2.99
N SER A 93 -0.91 9.90 3.01
CA SER A 93 0.15 9.89 1.99
C SER A 93 0.15 8.59 1.19
N GLU A 94 0.56 8.66 -0.06
CA GLU A 94 0.93 7.46 -0.82
C GLU A 94 2.16 6.76 -0.21
N LYS A 95 2.28 5.49 -0.55
CA LYS A 95 3.40 4.64 -0.13
C LYS A 95 4.69 4.97 -0.92
N PRO A 96 5.85 4.78 -0.31
CA PRO A 96 6.14 4.51 1.10
C PRO A 96 5.94 5.75 1.99
N LEU A 97 5.81 5.57 3.31
CA LEU A 97 5.66 6.69 4.27
C LEU A 97 6.78 7.72 4.15
N ALA A 98 8.00 7.25 3.95
CA ALA A 98 9.20 8.03 3.68
C ALA A 98 10.24 7.11 3.00
N ILE A 99 11.35 7.68 2.51
CA ILE A 99 12.46 6.91 1.92
C ILE A 99 13.31 6.23 3.00
N ASN A 100 13.43 6.84 4.16
CA ASN A 100 14.24 6.33 5.26
C ASN A 100 13.46 6.31 6.58
N LEU A 101 13.89 5.43 7.48
CA LEU A 101 13.20 5.19 8.75
C LEU A 101 13.21 6.43 9.68
N ASN A 102 14.27 7.23 9.66
CA ASN A 102 14.39 8.41 10.52
C ASN A 102 13.33 9.47 10.17
N ASP A 103 13.10 9.71 8.90
CA ASP A 103 12.07 10.63 8.44
C ASP A 103 10.66 10.13 8.78
N GLY A 104 10.41 8.82 8.63
CA GLY A 104 9.16 8.22 9.10
C GLY A 104 8.93 8.40 10.61
N LYS A 105 9.97 8.19 11.43
CA LYS A 105 9.93 8.45 12.89
C LYS A 105 9.63 9.91 13.21
N LYS A 106 10.26 10.86 12.48
CA LYS A 106 10.00 12.30 12.67
C LYS A 106 8.54 12.65 12.33
N LEU A 107 7.97 12.15 11.22
CA LEU A 107 6.56 12.36 10.88
C LEU A 107 5.64 11.88 11.98
N LEU A 108 5.84 10.66 12.48
CA LEU A 108 5.02 10.10 13.55
C LEU A 108 5.15 10.90 14.86
N LYS A 109 6.36 11.38 15.19
CA LYS A 109 6.58 12.25 16.36
C LYS A 109 5.81 13.57 16.24
N ILE A 110 5.85 14.22 15.06
CA ILE A 110 5.14 15.47 14.81
C ILE A 110 3.62 15.26 14.90
N SER A 111 3.09 14.20 14.24
CA SER A 111 1.65 13.91 14.25
C SER A 111 1.13 13.69 15.67
N LYS A 112 1.86 12.92 16.49
CA LYS A 112 1.52 12.68 17.91
C LYS A 112 1.56 13.96 18.75
N LYS A 113 2.65 14.77 18.62
CA LYS A 113 2.77 16.05 19.33
C LYS A 113 1.62 17.01 19.02
N LYS A 114 1.19 17.03 17.76
CA LYS A 114 0.11 17.92 17.30
C LYS A 114 -1.29 17.30 17.40
N LYS A 115 -1.41 16.06 17.88
CA LYS A 115 -2.68 15.31 17.95
C LYS A 115 -3.38 15.21 16.57
N LEU A 116 -2.58 15.06 15.52
CA LEU A 116 -3.05 14.93 14.14
C LEU A 116 -2.95 13.47 13.67
N TYR A 117 -3.85 13.09 12.77
CA TYR A 117 -3.82 11.78 12.16
C TYR A 117 -2.81 11.76 11.01
N LEU A 118 -2.01 10.71 10.98
CA LEU A 118 -1.07 10.41 9.91
C LEU A 118 -1.43 9.03 9.34
N GLY A 119 -2.07 9.02 8.19
CA GLY A 119 -2.41 7.83 7.42
C GLY A 119 -1.48 7.64 6.23
N ASN A 120 -1.36 6.40 5.76
CA ASN A 120 -0.50 6.08 4.62
C ASN A 120 -1.02 4.85 3.87
N ALA A 121 -0.96 4.87 2.55
CA ALA A 121 -1.19 3.71 1.71
C ALA A 121 -0.09 2.63 1.94
N PRO A 122 -0.33 1.37 1.58
CA PRO A 122 -1.48 0.88 0.85
C PRO A 122 -2.69 0.63 1.76
N ASP A 123 -3.87 0.80 1.20
CA ASP A 123 -5.14 0.52 1.87
C ASP A 123 -5.82 -0.78 1.34
N THR A 124 -5.17 -1.47 0.44
CA THR A 124 -5.67 -2.71 -0.17
C THR A 124 -5.91 -3.83 0.84
N PHE A 125 -5.19 -3.84 1.97
CA PHE A 125 -5.41 -4.82 3.05
C PHE A 125 -6.78 -4.67 3.74
N LEU A 126 -7.48 -3.55 3.51
CA LEU A 126 -8.87 -3.34 3.93
C LEU A 126 -9.87 -3.99 2.97
N GLY A 127 -9.43 -4.45 1.82
CA GLY A 127 -10.25 -5.14 0.81
C GLY A 127 -10.77 -6.50 1.28
N GLY A 128 -11.85 -6.96 0.64
CA GLY A 128 -12.54 -8.20 0.98
C GLY A 128 -11.62 -9.42 1.03
N GLY A 129 -10.63 -9.53 0.13
CA GLY A 129 -9.69 -10.66 0.09
C GLY A 129 -8.86 -10.78 1.36
N ILE A 130 -8.14 -9.72 1.72
CA ILE A 130 -7.28 -9.73 2.92
C ILE A 130 -8.12 -9.73 4.21
N GLN A 131 -9.27 -9.03 4.23
CA GLN A 131 -10.16 -9.04 5.39
C GLN A 131 -10.82 -10.41 5.62
N LYS A 132 -11.10 -11.17 4.55
CA LYS A 132 -11.55 -12.56 4.67
C LYS A 132 -10.45 -13.48 5.18
N SER A 133 -9.24 -13.35 4.65
CA SER A 133 -8.07 -14.08 5.14
C SER A 133 -7.83 -13.83 6.63
N LYS A 134 -7.90 -12.56 7.05
CA LYS A 134 -7.80 -12.15 8.45
C LYS A 134 -8.88 -12.81 9.32
N GLU A 135 -10.13 -12.81 8.87
CA GLU A 135 -11.23 -13.47 9.57
C GLU A 135 -10.95 -14.96 9.81
N LEU A 136 -10.45 -15.65 8.79
CA LEU A 136 -10.17 -17.10 8.89
C LEU A 136 -8.97 -17.39 9.80
N VAL A 137 -7.93 -16.53 9.77
CA VAL A 137 -6.80 -16.63 10.72
C VAL A 137 -7.29 -16.38 12.15
N GLU A 138 -8.10 -15.35 12.39
CA GLU A 138 -8.62 -15.02 13.73
C GLU A 138 -9.60 -16.07 14.26
N LYS A 139 -10.33 -16.75 13.37
CA LYS A 139 -11.16 -17.93 13.71
C LYS A 139 -10.35 -19.21 13.89
N ASN A 140 -9.02 -19.13 13.80
CA ASN A 140 -8.12 -20.27 13.98
C ASN A 140 -8.39 -21.46 13.04
N ILE A 141 -8.87 -21.19 11.81
CA ILE A 141 -9.24 -22.24 10.85
C ILE A 141 -8.05 -23.11 10.47
N ILE A 142 -6.88 -22.51 10.28
CA ILE A 142 -5.65 -23.24 9.96
C ILE A 142 -4.74 -23.45 11.18
N GLY A 143 -5.20 -23.12 12.39
CA GLY A 143 -4.36 -23.14 13.58
C GLY A 143 -3.36 -21.98 13.63
N ASN A 144 -2.39 -22.04 14.55
CA ASN A 144 -1.32 -21.06 14.62
C ASN A 144 -0.43 -21.17 13.38
N VAL A 145 -0.26 -20.07 12.66
CA VAL A 145 0.62 -20.03 11.49
C VAL A 145 2.08 -20.22 11.94
N LYS A 146 2.76 -21.18 11.35
CA LYS A 146 4.18 -21.48 11.64
C LYS A 146 5.10 -20.92 10.55
N LEU A 147 4.75 -21.16 9.30
CA LEU A 147 5.55 -20.73 8.15
C LEU A 147 4.64 -20.32 6.98
N GLY A 148 5.26 -19.74 5.96
CA GLY A 148 4.56 -19.40 4.74
C GLY A 148 5.46 -18.82 3.67
N ASN A 149 4.89 -18.57 2.51
CA ASN A 149 5.54 -17.96 1.38
C ASN A 149 4.75 -16.71 0.96
N ALA A 150 5.47 -15.69 0.51
CA ALA A 150 4.89 -14.51 -0.12
C ALA A 150 5.73 -14.19 -1.37
N VAL A 151 5.10 -14.10 -2.53
CA VAL A 151 5.80 -13.98 -3.81
C VAL A 151 5.17 -12.89 -4.65
N PHE A 152 5.95 -11.86 -4.95
CA PHE A 152 5.73 -10.98 -6.07
C PHE A 152 6.88 -11.16 -7.05
N ALA A 153 6.57 -11.62 -8.25
CA ALA A 153 7.55 -11.84 -9.28
C ALA A 153 6.96 -11.44 -10.64
N PHE A 154 7.67 -10.59 -11.37
CA PHE A 154 7.15 -9.92 -12.54
C PHE A 154 8.32 -9.44 -13.42
N PRO A 155 8.17 -9.27 -14.76
CA PRO A 155 9.28 -8.85 -15.63
C PRO A 155 9.72 -7.39 -15.45
N GLY A 156 9.01 -6.60 -14.64
CA GLY A 156 9.35 -5.21 -14.33
C GLY A 156 8.47 -4.18 -15.03
N ILE A 157 8.50 -2.97 -14.49
CA ILE A 157 7.64 -1.83 -14.83
C ILE A 157 7.82 -1.36 -16.29
N GLN A 158 9.01 -1.56 -16.85
CA GLN A 158 9.34 -1.11 -18.22
C GLN A 158 8.48 -1.74 -19.30
N SER A 159 7.83 -2.87 -19.03
CA SER A 159 6.98 -3.55 -20.01
C SER A 159 5.65 -2.83 -20.26
N TYR A 160 5.17 -2.03 -19.30
CA TYR A 160 3.85 -1.38 -19.38
C TYR A 160 3.81 0.10 -18.94
N HIS A 161 4.93 0.68 -18.50
CA HIS A 161 4.97 2.09 -18.12
C HIS A 161 5.85 2.90 -19.06
N PRO A 162 5.39 4.08 -19.55
CA PRO A 162 6.13 4.86 -20.55
C PRO A 162 7.38 5.57 -20.01
N ASN A 163 7.49 5.74 -18.69
CA ASN A 163 8.63 6.33 -17.99
C ASN A 163 9.03 5.48 -16.80
N PRO A 164 9.64 4.30 -16.98
CA PRO A 164 9.92 3.33 -15.93
C PRO A 164 11.17 3.64 -15.09
N GLU A 165 12.04 4.54 -15.55
CA GLU A 165 13.35 4.81 -14.96
C GLU A 165 13.33 5.05 -13.44
N PRO A 166 12.34 5.78 -12.85
CA PRO A 166 12.30 6.04 -11.40
C PRO A 166 12.23 4.77 -10.54
N TRP A 167 11.66 3.69 -11.06
CA TRP A 167 11.58 2.40 -10.33
C TRP A 167 12.88 1.61 -10.32
N PHE A 168 13.91 2.09 -11.02
CA PHE A 168 15.20 1.41 -11.16
C PHE A 168 16.38 2.25 -10.66
N THR A 169 16.12 3.34 -9.94
CA THR A 169 17.15 4.19 -9.32
C THR A 169 17.68 3.59 -8.01
N LYS A 170 18.87 3.99 -7.59
CA LYS A 170 19.55 3.43 -6.40
C LYS A 170 18.78 3.58 -5.09
N LYS A 171 18.13 4.73 -4.88
CA LYS A 171 17.54 5.07 -3.57
C LYS A 171 16.06 4.79 -3.47
N GLU A 172 15.35 4.85 -4.57
CA GLU A 172 13.88 4.84 -4.59
C GLU A 172 13.32 3.71 -5.44
N GLY A 173 14.20 2.92 -6.07
CA GLY A 173 13.84 1.84 -6.97
C GLY A 173 13.84 0.47 -6.33
N GLY A 174 13.45 -0.50 -7.15
CA GLY A 174 13.43 -1.90 -6.81
C GLY A 174 12.10 -2.41 -6.27
N PRO A 175 11.88 -3.73 -6.41
CA PRO A 175 10.60 -4.36 -6.06
C PRO A 175 10.27 -4.28 -4.56
N VAL A 176 11.28 -4.16 -3.70
CA VAL A 176 11.07 -4.05 -2.23
C VAL A 176 10.40 -2.72 -1.87
N ILE A 177 10.80 -1.61 -2.50
CA ILE A 177 10.22 -0.30 -2.23
C ILE A 177 8.86 -0.15 -2.92
N ASP A 178 8.71 -0.71 -4.12
CA ASP A 178 7.46 -0.59 -4.88
C ASP A 178 6.36 -1.52 -4.37
N MET A 179 6.66 -2.81 -4.25
CA MET A 179 5.67 -3.86 -3.93
C MET A 179 5.73 -4.37 -2.49
N GLY A 180 6.89 -4.21 -1.83
CA GLY A 180 7.04 -4.56 -0.42
C GLY A 180 5.96 -3.97 0.49
N PRO A 181 5.55 -2.70 0.35
CA PRO A 181 4.48 -2.13 1.16
C PRO A 181 3.19 -2.94 1.15
N TYR A 182 2.77 -3.48 0.00
CA TYR A 182 1.53 -4.27 -0.11
C TYR A 182 1.63 -5.61 0.62
N TYR A 183 2.68 -6.37 0.31
CA TYR A 183 2.90 -7.71 0.86
C TYR A 183 3.17 -7.66 2.36
N ILE A 184 4.05 -6.76 2.80
CA ILE A 184 4.44 -6.64 4.20
C ILE A 184 3.26 -6.11 5.04
N THR A 185 2.49 -5.13 4.55
CA THR A 185 1.29 -4.64 5.25
C THR A 185 0.25 -5.76 5.42
N ALA A 186 0.00 -6.57 4.38
CA ALA A 186 -0.90 -7.70 4.47
C ALA A 186 -0.41 -8.73 5.50
N LEU A 187 0.88 -9.07 5.50
CA LEU A 187 1.47 -9.99 6.47
C LEU A 187 1.40 -9.44 7.91
N VAL A 188 1.70 -8.16 8.12
CA VAL A 188 1.56 -7.51 9.44
C VAL A 188 0.10 -7.51 9.90
N ASN A 189 -0.84 -7.26 8.98
CA ASN A 189 -2.27 -7.33 9.28
C ASN A 189 -2.74 -8.75 9.66
N LEU A 190 -2.16 -9.79 9.08
CA LEU A 190 -2.53 -11.19 9.35
C LEU A 190 -1.81 -11.76 10.58
N LEU A 191 -0.51 -11.49 10.73
CA LEU A 191 0.37 -12.16 11.68
C LEU A 191 0.82 -11.28 12.85
N GLY A 192 0.64 -9.96 12.74
CA GLY A 192 1.13 -8.99 13.74
C GLY A 192 2.53 -8.46 13.42
N PRO A 193 3.22 -7.83 14.39
CA PRO A 193 4.49 -7.18 14.15
C PRO A 193 5.64 -8.15 13.89
N ALA A 194 6.57 -7.75 13.02
CA ALA A 194 7.80 -8.47 12.74
C ALA A 194 8.83 -8.30 13.88
N LYS A 195 9.75 -9.27 14.00
CA LYS A 195 10.83 -9.32 15.00
C LYS A 195 12.20 -9.14 14.37
N LYS A 196 12.47 -9.84 13.27
CA LYS A 196 13.76 -9.82 12.56
C LYS A 196 13.60 -10.24 11.11
N VAL A 197 14.57 -9.86 10.30
CA VAL A 197 14.64 -10.24 8.89
C VAL A 197 16.04 -10.69 8.50
N THR A 198 16.10 -11.55 7.48
CA THR A 198 17.30 -11.89 6.71
C THR A 198 17.05 -11.59 5.25
N GLY A 199 18.08 -11.55 4.41
CA GLY A 199 17.88 -11.33 3.00
C GLY A 199 19.12 -11.53 2.15
N THR A 200 18.89 -11.73 0.85
CA THR A 200 19.87 -11.76 -0.22
C THR A 200 19.34 -10.95 -1.39
N ILE A 201 20.22 -10.26 -2.11
CA ILE A 201 19.89 -9.53 -3.33
C ILE A 201 20.44 -10.25 -4.55
N ILE A 202 19.74 -10.08 -5.66
CA ILE A 202 20.20 -10.44 -6.99
C ILE A 202 20.11 -9.19 -7.87
N GLN A 203 21.19 -8.86 -8.54
CA GLN A 203 21.21 -7.84 -9.57
C GLN A 203 20.89 -8.54 -10.90
N GLY A 204 19.74 -8.21 -11.48
CA GLY A 204 19.35 -8.71 -12.80
C GLY A 204 20.08 -7.95 -13.92
N GLN A 205 19.37 -7.70 -15.01
CA GLN A 205 19.95 -7.03 -16.18
C GLN A 205 20.44 -5.61 -15.85
N LYS A 206 21.67 -5.28 -16.26
CA LYS A 206 22.28 -3.95 -16.12
C LYS A 206 21.55 -2.85 -16.89
N TYR A 207 20.92 -3.21 -18.00
CA TYR A 207 20.11 -2.30 -18.84
C TYR A 207 18.76 -2.94 -19.13
N ARG A 208 17.72 -2.10 -19.20
CA ARG A 208 16.38 -2.52 -19.63
C ARG A 208 15.89 -1.62 -20.74
N THR A 209 14.94 -2.11 -21.52
CA THR A 209 14.34 -1.40 -22.66
C THR A 209 12.91 -1.01 -22.34
N ILE A 210 12.54 0.23 -22.61
CA ILE A 210 11.17 0.72 -22.44
C ILE A 210 10.27 0.06 -23.49
N GLY A 211 9.20 -0.63 -23.03
CA GLY A 211 8.33 -1.43 -23.87
C GLY A 211 7.21 -0.65 -24.56
N ILE A 212 6.82 0.53 -24.01
CA ILE A 212 5.66 1.30 -24.51
C ILE A 212 5.89 2.81 -24.47
N GLY A 213 5.00 3.55 -25.15
CA GLY A 213 4.96 5.02 -25.13
C GLY A 213 5.99 5.68 -26.04
N PRO A 214 6.16 7.03 -25.92
CA PRO A 214 7.02 7.81 -26.81
C PRO A 214 8.50 7.44 -26.75
N LYS A 215 8.93 6.79 -25.65
CA LYS A 215 10.32 6.33 -25.45
C LYS A 215 10.51 4.82 -25.73
N LYS A 216 9.54 4.15 -26.34
CA LYS A 216 9.64 2.71 -26.68
C LYS A 216 10.94 2.41 -27.43
N GLY A 217 11.62 1.34 -27.03
CA GLY A 217 12.93 0.93 -27.60
C GLY A 217 14.15 1.61 -26.93
N LYS A 218 13.98 2.70 -26.17
CA LYS A 218 15.09 3.34 -25.47
C LYS A 218 15.57 2.44 -24.33
N LYS A 219 16.90 2.25 -24.26
CA LYS A 219 17.57 1.56 -23.14
C LYS A 219 17.84 2.54 -21.99
N PHE A 220 17.73 2.05 -20.75
CA PHE A 220 18.11 2.79 -19.56
C PHE A 220 18.87 1.88 -18.58
N LYS A 221 19.69 2.49 -17.73
CA LYS A 221 20.52 1.80 -16.74
C LYS A 221 19.69 1.43 -15.52
N VAL A 222 19.91 0.20 -15.02
CA VAL A 222 19.35 -0.29 -13.75
C VAL A 222 20.38 -0.05 -12.66
N GLU A 223 20.00 0.68 -11.62
CA GLU A 223 20.90 1.11 -10.55
C GLU A 223 20.57 0.54 -9.17
N CYS A 224 19.48 -0.24 -9.06
CA CYS A 224 19.06 -0.90 -7.83
C CYS A 224 19.03 -2.42 -8.02
N PRO A 225 19.12 -3.21 -6.96
CA PRO A 225 18.81 -4.64 -7.02
C PRO A 225 17.39 -4.88 -7.49
N THR A 226 17.21 -5.86 -8.37
CA THR A 226 15.94 -6.15 -9.03
C THR A 226 15.24 -7.39 -8.47
N THR A 227 15.91 -8.15 -7.60
CA THR A 227 15.33 -9.26 -6.85
C THR A 227 15.83 -9.29 -5.42
N TYR A 228 14.89 -9.49 -4.49
CA TYR A 228 15.14 -9.71 -3.07
C TYR A 228 14.53 -11.04 -2.63
N LEU A 229 15.37 -11.88 -2.03
CA LEU A 229 14.96 -13.10 -1.34
C LEU A 229 15.15 -12.87 0.16
N SER A 230 14.09 -12.96 0.94
CA SER A 230 14.11 -12.57 2.35
C SER A 230 13.34 -13.54 3.22
N THR A 231 13.66 -13.62 4.51
CA THR A 231 12.78 -14.19 5.52
C THR A 231 12.38 -13.13 6.53
N ILE A 232 11.11 -13.14 6.93
CA ILE A 232 10.57 -12.28 7.99
C ILE A 232 10.12 -13.19 9.14
N THR A 233 10.71 -13.03 10.32
CA THR A 233 10.24 -13.66 11.55
C THR A 233 9.34 -12.69 12.29
N PHE A 234 8.11 -13.10 12.59
CA PHE A 234 7.13 -12.30 13.32
C PHE A 234 7.23 -12.57 14.85
N LYS A 235 6.64 -11.68 15.65
CA LYS A 235 6.65 -11.81 17.12
C LYS A 235 5.89 -13.04 17.63
N ASN A 236 4.91 -13.54 16.87
CA ASN A 236 4.22 -14.80 17.13
C ASN A 236 5.02 -16.05 16.72
N ASN A 237 6.31 -15.89 16.37
CA ASN A 237 7.25 -16.90 15.90
C ASN A 237 6.94 -17.50 14.52
N SER A 238 5.96 -17.01 13.78
CA SER A 238 5.81 -17.42 12.37
C SER A 238 6.95 -16.88 11.52
N VAL A 239 7.36 -17.64 10.50
CA VAL A 239 8.43 -17.30 9.57
C VAL A 239 7.89 -17.31 8.15
N ILE A 240 8.00 -16.18 7.46
CA ILE A 240 7.54 -16.05 6.07
C ILE A 240 8.73 -15.82 5.14
N ARG A 241 8.85 -16.65 4.12
CA ARG A 241 9.76 -16.40 3.00
C ARG A 241 9.11 -15.41 2.05
N LEU A 242 9.77 -14.27 1.82
CA LEU A 242 9.30 -13.21 0.93
C LEU A 242 10.23 -13.11 -0.28
N THR A 243 9.68 -13.27 -1.46
CA THR A 243 10.34 -13.04 -2.75
C THR A 243 9.73 -11.82 -3.42
N LEU A 244 10.54 -10.82 -3.73
CA LEU A 244 10.13 -9.65 -4.50
C LEU A 244 11.07 -9.47 -5.68
N SER A 245 10.56 -9.63 -6.92
CA SER A 245 11.40 -9.66 -8.12
C SER A 245 10.78 -8.91 -9.29
N PHE A 246 11.63 -8.18 -10.02
CA PHE A 246 11.37 -7.61 -11.34
C PHE A 246 12.04 -8.40 -12.47
N ASP A 247 12.54 -9.61 -12.21
CA ASP A 247 13.33 -10.41 -13.16
C ASP A 247 12.63 -11.68 -13.65
N VAL A 248 11.40 -11.92 -13.22
CA VAL A 248 10.68 -13.17 -13.54
C VAL A 248 9.64 -12.94 -14.62
N ILE A 249 9.79 -13.63 -15.76
CA ILE A 249 8.86 -13.48 -16.90
C ILE A 249 7.50 -14.11 -16.58
N ALA A 250 7.49 -15.30 -15.99
CA ALA A 250 6.26 -16.03 -15.64
C ALA A 250 6.51 -16.99 -14.47
N HIS A 251 5.48 -17.22 -13.64
CA HIS A 251 5.50 -18.21 -12.56
C HIS A 251 4.08 -18.71 -12.24
N GLN A 252 4.00 -19.84 -11.52
CA GLN A 252 2.73 -20.45 -11.08
C GLN A 252 2.58 -20.41 -9.55
N ARG A 253 3.29 -19.53 -8.84
CA ARG A 253 3.21 -19.41 -7.38
C ARG A 253 2.04 -18.56 -6.97
N ASN A 254 1.40 -18.93 -5.86
CA ASN A 254 0.42 -18.08 -5.20
C ASN A 254 1.06 -16.82 -4.61
N HIS A 255 0.30 -15.75 -4.48
CA HIS A 255 0.80 -14.50 -3.92
C HIS A 255 1.24 -14.65 -2.46
N ILE A 256 0.40 -15.28 -1.63
CA ILE A 256 0.72 -15.59 -0.23
C ILE A 256 0.15 -16.97 0.11
N GLU A 257 0.96 -17.80 0.74
CA GLU A 257 0.57 -19.10 1.31
C GLU A 257 0.96 -19.12 2.78
N LEU A 258 0.03 -19.49 3.64
CA LEU A 258 0.24 -19.62 5.08
C LEU A 258 0.01 -21.07 5.50
N TYR A 259 0.91 -21.63 6.29
CA TYR A 259 0.87 -22.99 6.79
C TYR A 259 0.79 -22.95 8.31
N GLY A 260 -0.31 -23.44 8.85
CA GLY A 260 -0.60 -23.50 10.27
C GLY A 260 -0.62 -24.94 10.79
N GLU A 261 -0.87 -25.08 12.09
CA GLU A 261 -0.90 -26.37 12.77
C GLU A 261 -2.08 -27.27 12.33
N LYS A 262 -3.15 -26.66 11.80
CA LYS A 262 -4.40 -27.35 11.45
C LYS A 262 -4.72 -27.29 9.96
N GLY A 263 -3.85 -26.71 9.14
CA GLY A 263 -4.10 -26.60 7.72
C GLY A 263 -3.32 -25.49 7.04
N SER A 264 -3.64 -25.27 5.79
CA SER A 264 -3.01 -24.31 4.89
C SER A 264 -4.03 -23.33 4.34
N MET A 265 -3.56 -22.12 4.01
CA MET A 265 -4.37 -21.04 3.42
C MET A 265 -3.64 -20.41 2.25
N ILE A 266 -4.35 -20.22 1.14
CA ILE A 266 -3.93 -19.36 0.04
C ILE A 266 -4.65 -18.02 0.19
N VAL A 267 -3.87 -16.95 0.29
CA VAL A 267 -4.34 -15.56 0.42
C VAL A 267 -4.21 -14.88 -0.95
N PRO A 268 -5.24 -14.16 -1.43
CA PRO A 268 -5.18 -13.50 -2.73
C PRO A 268 -4.14 -12.36 -2.78
N ASP A 269 -3.93 -11.80 -3.98
CA ASP A 269 -2.97 -10.72 -4.21
C ASP A 269 -3.22 -9.53 -3.26
N PRO A 270 -2.26 -9.19 -2.39
CA PRO A 270 -2.40 -8.09 -1.45
C PRO A 270 -2.39 -6.70 -2.12
N ASN A 271 -2.06 -6.61 -3.40
CA ASN A 271 -2.19 -5.38 -4.19
C ASN A 271 -3.63 -5.15 -4.67
N MET A 272 -4.51 -6.13 -4.52
CA MET A 272 -5.92 -6.10 -4.95
C MET A 272 -6.87 -6.10 -3.75
N PHE A 273 -8.13 -5.68 -3.97
CA PHE A 273 -9.16 -5.64 -2.92
C PHE A 273 -9.97 -6.94 -2.82
N GLY A 274 -10.12 -7.63 -3.93
CA GLY A 274 -10.89 -8.86 -4.05
C GLY A 274 -10.01 -10.11 -4.02
N GLY A 275 -10.52 -11.15 -4.66
CA GLY A 275 -9.88 -12.45 -4.77
C GLY A 275 -10.42 -13.47 -3.75
N SER A 276 -10.40 -14.73 -4.12
CA SER A 276 -10.85 -15.84 -3.27
C SER A 276 -9.76 -16.23 -2.28
N VAL A 277 -10.17 -16.63 -1.07
CA VAL A 277 -9.30 -17.27 -0.08
C VAL A 277 -9.55 -18.76 -0.12
N LEU A 278 -8.50 -19.55 -0.17
CA LEU A 278 -8.59 -21.01 -0.17
C LEU A 278 -8.03 -21.56 1.14
N THR A 279 -8.66 -22.59 1.71
CA THR A 279 -8.12 -23.34 2.87
C THR A 279 -8.19 -24.83 2.63
N CYS A 280 -7.20 -25.55 3.16
CA CYS A 280 -7.19 -27.01 3.19
C CYS A 280 -6.74 -27.47 4.58
N ASN A 281 -7.54 -28.30 5.25
CA ASN A 281 -7.31 -28.71 6.63
C ASN A 281 -6.93 -30.19 6.79
N LYS A 282 -6.91 -30.94 5.70
CA LYS A 282 -6.54 -32.36 5.71
C LYS A 282 -5.77 -32.71 4.44
N LEU A 283 -4.74 -33.50 4.58
CA LEU A 283 -3.94 -34.01 3.45
C LEU A 283 -4.84 -34.83 2.49
N GLY A 284 -4.77 -34.49 1.20
CA GLY A 284 -5.55 -35.10 0.16
C GLY A 284 -6.97 -34.54 -0.01
N ASP A 285 -7.44 -33.67 0.86
CA ASP A 285 -8.74 -33.02 0.71
C ASP A 285 -8.71 -31.91 -0.38
N ASN A 286 -9.88 -31.60 -0.92
CA ASN A 286 -10.06 -30.46 -1.80
C ASN A 286 -9.94 -29.14 -1.03
N TRP A 287 -9.39 -28.14 -1.68
CA TRP A 287 -9.33 -26.80 -1.15
C TRP A 287 -10.71 -26.14 -1.07
N LYS A 288 -11.09 -25.69 0.12
CA LYS A 288 -12.33 -24.95 0.33
C LYS A 288 -12.15 -23.49 -0.08
N GLU A 289 -12.98 -23.04 -1.04
CA GLU A 289 -12.95 -21.67 -1.54
C GLU A 289 -13.90 -20.75 -0.76
N PHE A 290 -13.42 -19.57 -0.40
CA PHE A 290 -14.20 -18.46 0.17
C PHE A 290 -14.19 -17.28 -0.78
N LYS A 291 -15.21 -17.17 -1.61
CA LYS A 291 -15.42 -16.06 -2.56
C LYS A 291 -15.68 -14.76 -1.81
N THR A 292 -15.04 -13.67 -2.24
CA THR A 292 -15.18 -12.35 -1.61
C THR A 292 -16.02 -11.37 -2.41
N THR A 293 -16.53 -11.77 -3.57
CA THR A 293 -17.33 -10.95 -4.48
C THR A 293 -18.62 -10.40 -3.88
N LYS A 294 -19.16 -11.05 -2.84
CA LYS A 294 -20.33 -10.57 -2.07
C LYS A 294 -19.95 -9.74 -0.83
N MET A 295 -18.65 -9.60 -0.55
CA MET A 295 -18.20 -8.80 0.59
C MET A 295 -18.14 -7.31 0.22
N PRO A 296 -18.41 -6.39 1.15
CA PRO A 296 -18.08 -4.99 0.97
C PRO A 296 -16.57 -4.88 0.66
N LEU A 297 -16.17 -3.98 -0.22
CA LEU A 297 -14.78 -3.79 -0.68
C LEU A 297 -14.13 -5.03 -1.36
N GLY A 298 -14.87 -6.10 -1.55
CA GLY A 298 -14.46 -7.25 -2.35
C GLY A 298 -15.33 -7.40 -3.61
N ARG A 299 -16.46 -6.66 -3.66
CA ARG A 299 -17.35 -6.63 -4.82
C ARG A 299 -16.62 -6.06 -6.04
N ILE A 300 -16.73 -6.76 -7.15
CA ILE A 300 -16.23 -6.29 -8.44
C ILE A 300 -16.90 -4.96 -8.76
N ASN A 301 -16.10 -3.93 -9.00
CA ASN A 301 -16.57 -2.64 -9.47
C ASN A 301 -16.09 -2.43 -10.92
N ILE A 302 -17.04 -2.41 -11.81
CA ILE A 302 -16.98 -2.60 -13.28
C ILE A 302 -16.05 -1.61 -14.03
N ARG A 303 -15.42 -0.66 -13.40
CA ARG A 303 -14.55 0.31 -14.08
C ARG A 303 -13.34 0.64 -13.21
N THR A 304 -12.55 -0.37 -12.96
CA THR A 304 -11.18 -0.13 -12.55
C THR A 304 -10.39 0.27 -13.79
N GLN A 305 -10.35 1.54 -14.09
CA GLN A 305 -9.22 1.96 -14.89
C GLN A 305 -8.04 1.99 -13.93
N SER A 306 -7.32 0.91 -13.83
CA SER A 306 -5.92 1.07 -13.57
C SER A 306 -5.29 1.57 -14.88
N SER A 307 -4.16 2.17 -14.74
CA SER A 307 -3.23 2.49 -15.83
C SER A 307 -2.81 1.28 -16.66
N ARG A 308 -3.31 0.12 -16.35
CA ARG A 308 -3.05 -1.13 -17.04
C ARG A 308 -4.20 -1.37 -17.98
N ALA A 309 -3.97 -1.15 -19.27
CA ALA A 309 -4.93 -1.33 -20.35
C ALA A 309 -5.60 -2.73 -20.40
N ASN A 310 -5.16 -3.68 -19.56
CA ASN A 310 -5.60 -5.07 -19.52
C ASN A 310 -6.22 -5.50 -18.19
N GLU A 311 -6.57 -4.59 -17.27
CA GLU A 311 -7.35 -4.99 -16.09
C GLU A 311 -8.78 -5.28 -16.55
N THR A 312 -9.09 -6.57 -16.56
CA THR A 312 -10.45 -7.06 -16.79
C THR A 312 -11.41 -6.46 -15.77
N PRO A 313 -12.69 -6.25 -16.11
CA PRO A 313 -13.72 -5.74 -15.18
C PRO A 313 -14.02 -6.66 -13.99
N THR A 314 -13.17 -7.62 -13.72
CA THR A 314 -13.30 -8.64 -12.67
C THR A 314 -12.65 -8.28 -11.35
N ASN A 315 -11.94 -7.15 -11.25
CA ASN A 315 -11.21 -6.78 -10.04
C ASN A 315 -11.93 -5.74 -9.19
N ALA A 316 -11.98 -5.97 -7.89
CA ALA A 316 -12.40 -4.97 -6.93
C ALA A 316 -11.29 -3.94 -6.72
N ASN A 317 -11.61 -2.65 -6.81
CA ASN A 317 -10.68 -1.56 -6.54
C ASN A 317 -11.39 -0.43 -5.78
N TYR A 318 -11.05 -0.30 -4.52
CA TYR A 318 -11.60 0.69 -3.58
C TYR A 318 -10.51 1.56 -2.98
N ARG A 319 -9.41 1.82 -3.73
CA ARG A 319 -8.34 2.73 -3.28
C ARG A 319 -8.91 4.09 -2.90
N GLY A 320 -8.45 4.60 -1.75
CA GLY A 320 -9.03 5.74 -1.06
C GLY A 320 -9.91 5.32 0.13
N VAL A 321 -10.19 4.02 0.30
CA VAL A 321 -10.88 3.54 1.51
C VAL A 321 -10.10 3.86 2.78
N GLY A 322 -8.77 3.80 2.75
CA GLY A 322 -7.93 4.17 3.90
C GLY A 322 -8.05 5.65 4.26
N LEU A 323 -8.16 6.53 3.25
CA LEU A 323 -8.43 7.96 3.45
C LEU A 323 -9.82 8.18 4.05
N SER A 324 -10.85 7.53 3.50
CA SER A 324 -12.23 7.60 4.00
C SER A 324 -12.34 7.04 5.43
N GLU A 325 -11.70 5.91 5.72
CA GLU A 325 -11.65 5.31 7.06
C GLU A 325 -10.90 6.20 8.07
N MET A 326 -9.83 6.88 7.64
CA MET A 326 -9.15 7.86 8.48
C MET A 326 -10.06 9.07 8.77
N ALA A 327 -10.76 9.61 7.79
CA ALA A 327 -11.73 10.69 7.97
C ALA A 327 -12.83 10.31 8.98
N TYR A 328 -13.40 9.12 8.85
CA TYR A 328 -14.36 8.57 9.81
C TYR A 328 -13.76 8.40 11.21
N SER A 329 -12.50 7.99 11.28
CA SER A 329 -11.80 7.81 12.55
C SER A 329 -11.50 9.14 13.25
N ILE A 330 -11.23 10.21 12.49
CA ILE A 330 -11.08 11.57 13.03
C ILE A 330 -12.40 12.04 13.66
N GLU A 331 -13.50 11.90 12.94
CA GLU A 331 -14.84 12.27 13.42
C GLU A 331 -15.21 11.53 14.72
N ASN A 332 -14.92 10.24 14.78
CA ASN A 332 -15.27 9.37 15.92
C ASN A 332 -14.15 9.26 16.98
N LYS A 333 -13.08 10.06 16.89
CA LYS A 333 -11.95 10.11 17.84
C LYS A 333 -11.33 8.72 18.12
N ARG A 334 -11.24 7.86 17.12
CA ARG A 334 -10.69 6.50 17.24
C ARG A 334 -9.42 6.31 16.41
N LYS A 335 -8.65 5.26 16.71
CA LYS A 335 -7.49 4.90 15.89
C LYS A 335 -7.96 4.43 14.51
N HIS A 336 -7.30 4.90 13.46
CA HIS A 336 -7.53 4.48 12.07
C HIS A 336 -6.66 3.28 11.68
N LEU A 337 -7.11 2.55 10.67
CA LEU A 337 -6.51 1.26 10.30
C LEU A 337 -5.22 1.42 9.48
N CYS A 338 -5.18 2.37 8.54
CA CYS A 338 -3.98 2.67 7.74
C CYS A 338 -3.04 3.64 8.48
N SER A 339 -2.71 3.35 9.75
CA SER A 339 -2.04 4.30 10.64
C SER A 339 -0.55 4.47 10.36
N GLY A 340 -0.04 5.65 10.73
CA GLY A 340 1.38 5.96 10.63
C GLY A 340 2.28 5.00 11.42
N GLU A 341 1.78 4.40 12.52
CA GLU A 341 2.51 3.37 13.27
C GLU A 341 2.72 2.10 12.46
N ILE A 342 1.68 1.64 11.76
CA ILE A 342 1.76 0.46 10.89
C ILE A 342 2.72 0.76 9.72
N SER A 343 2.56 1.91 9.09
CA SER A 343 3.39 2.31 7.96
C SER A 343 4.85 2.52 8.35
N LEU A 344 5.12 3.03 9.55
CA LEU A 344 6.48 3.12 10.08
C LEU A 344 7.07 1.73 10.32
N HIS A 345 6.28 0.78 10.83
CA HIS A 345 6.72 -0.60 11.03
C HIS A 345 7.02 -1.29 9.70
N VAL A 346 6.16 -1.11 8.71
CA VAL A 346 6.37 -1.61 7.34
C VAL A 346 7.63 -0.99 6.72
N LEU A 347 7.86 0.31 6.91
CA LEU A 347 9.07 0.98 6.45
C LEU A 347 10.33 0.44 7.13
N ASP A 348 10.27 0.15 8.44
CA ASP A 348 11.38 -0.48 9.17
C ASP A 348 11.70 -1.87 8.61
N ILE A 349 10.68 -2.69 8.34
CA ILE A 349 10.86 -4.01 7.72
C ILE A 349 11.52 -3.87 6.34
N ILE A 350 11.03 -2.97 5.49
CA ILE A 350 11.56 -2.72 4.14
C ILE A 350 13.05 -2.32 4.21
N THR A 351 13.37 -1.31 5.02
CA THR A 351 14.74 -0.81 5.15
C THR A 351 15.66 -1.85 5.79
N SER A 352 15.14 -2.64 6.70
CA SER A 352 15.88 -3.76 7.33
C SER A 352 16.13 -4.91 6.36
N ILE A 353 15.18 -5.24 5.48
CA ILE A 353 15.39 -6.22 4.39
C ILE A 353 16.52 -5.75 3.48
N MET A 354 16.47 -4.49 3.05
CA MET A 354 17.53 -3.92 2.19
C MET A 354 18.90 -3.97 2.86
N LYS A 355 18.96 -3.63 4.16
CA LYS A 355 20.20 -3.68 4.94
C LYS A 355 20.67 -5.12 5.19
N ALA A 356 19.78 -6.05 5.51
CA ALA A 356 20.11 -7.45 5.68
C ALA A 356 20.69 -8.04 4.39
N ALA A 357 20.02 -7.77 3.26
CA ALA A 357 20.40 -8.30 1.96
C ALA A 357 21.74 -7.74 1.44
N SER A 358 22.09 -6.48 1.77
CA SER A 358 23.36 -5.89 1.37
C SER A 358 24.52 -6.27 2.29
N SER A 359 24.24 -6.55 3.58
CA SER A 359 25.28 -6.85 4.57
C SER A 359 25.48 -8.35 4.86
N GLY A 360 24.54 -9.20 4.43
CA GLY A 360 24.50 -10.62 4.80
C GLY A 360 24.16 -10.88 6.28
N LYS A 361 23.85 -9.82 7.06
CA LYS A 361 23.61 -9.92 8.51
C LYS A 361 22.14 -9.82 8.84
N ILE A 362 21.68 -10.58 9.85
CA ILE A 362 20.34 -10.47 10.40
C ILE A 362 20.10 -9.02 10.87
N GLN A 363 18.90 -8.48 10.56
CA GLN A 363 18.46 -7.20 11.09
C GLN A 363 17.25 -7.41 12.01
N TYR A 364 17.30 -6.77 13.17
CA TYR A 364 16.19 -6.73 14.12
C TYR A 364 15.29 -5.52 13.85
N ILE A 365 13.99 -5.71 13.97
CA ILE A 365 12.99 -4.66 13.77
C ILE A 365 12.80 -3.93 15.09
N ASN A 366 13.05 -2.62 15.08
CA ASN A 366 13.06 -1.78 16.28
C ASN A 366 11.74 -1.01 16.51
N THR A 367 10.86 -1.00 15.52
CA THR A 367 9.55 -0.38 15.64
C THR A 367 8.52 -1.39 16.11
N LEU A 368 7.44 -0.88 16.69
CA LEU A 368 6.30 -1.67 17.13
C LEU A 368 5.03 -1.10 16.52
N CYS A 369 4.12 -2.00 16.18
CA CYS A 369 2.74 -1.64 15.88
C CYS A 369 1.79 -2.64 16.54
N VAL A 370 0.56 -2.23 16.74
CA VAL A 370 -0.51 -3.14 17.13
C VAL A 370 -1.08 -3.74 15.83
N LYS A 371 -1.31 -5.04 15.83
CA LYS A 371 -2.02 -5.71 14.74
C LYS A 371 -3.34 -4.99 14.47
N PRO A 372 -3.61 -4.52 13.23
CA PRO A 372 -4.85 -3.82 12.92
C PRO A 372 -6.07 -4.66 13.31
N LYS A 373 -7.11 -4.03 13.81
CA LYS A 373 -8.40 -4.68 14.01
C LYS A 373 -9.02 -5.02 12.65
N LYS A 374 -9.92 -6.00 12.63
CA LYS A 374 -10.74 -6.29 11.46
C LYS A 374 -11.59 -5.05 11.11
N PHE A 375 -11.69 -4.73 9.84
CA PHE A 375 -12.57 -3.64 9.41
C PHE A 375 -14.03 -4.08 9.58
N SER A 376 -14.76 -3.37 10.42
CA SER A 376 -16.15 -3.69 10.77
C SER A 376 -17.06 -3.54 9.55
N LYS A 377 -17.93 -4.52 9.31
CA LYS A 377 -18.96 -4.43 8.25
C LYS A 377 -19.87 -3.23 8.44
N LEU A 378 -20.15 -2.86 9.68
CA LEU A 378 -20.98 -1.70 10.02
C LEU A 378 -20.28 -0.40 9.62
N ASP A 379 -18.97 -0.26 9.96
CA ASP A 379 -18.21 0.92 9.58
C ASP A 379 -18.10 1.04 8.06
N ILE A 380 -17.83 -0.07 7.36
CA ILE A 380 -17.76 -0.08 5.90
C ILE A 380 -19.10 0.40 5.29
N LYS A 381 -20.24 -0.08 5.81
CA LYS A 381 -21.57 0.37 5.33
C LYS A 381 -21.79 1.87 5.54
N LYS A 382 -21.28 2.43 6.64
CA LYS A 382 -21.37 3.89 6.91
C LYS A 382 -20.54 4.72 5.95
N LEU A 383 -19.45 4.18 5.42
CA LEU A 383 -18.54 4.89 4.49
C LEU A 383 -19.01 4.82 3.04
N LEU A 384 -19.63 3.71 2.64
CA LEU A 384 -20.09 3.51 1.26
C LEU A 384 -21.34 4.36 0.97
N LYS A 385 -21.39 4.87 -0.27
CA LYS A 385 -22.60 5.50 -0.84
C LYS A 385 -23.63 4.46 -1.22
#